data_4bab978f2534b006622e4dc67ca373fb
#
_entry.id   4bab978f2534b006622e4dc67ca373fb
#
_cell.length_a   1.000
_cell.length_b   1.000
_cell.length_c   1.000
_cell.angle_alpha   90.00
_cell.angle_beta   90.00
_cell.angle_gamma   90.00
#
_symmetry.space_group_name_H-M   'P 1'
#
loop_
_entity.id
_entity.type
_entity.pdbx_description
1 polymer ?
#
loop_
_entity_poly.entity_id
_entity_poly.type
_entity_poly.pdbx_seq_one_letter_code
_entity_poly.pdbx_strand_id
1 'polypeptide(L)'
;MPHRASLKSRRGERGCQWPGKSDALILGGVAHDSTFESFLQRITSRLDPVGVEKVPAAVDGVTHAAVTLFLREIAIAGSGSAEILFIKRAVRAGDPWSGHLAFPGGRAEESDATLADLAMREAAEEVGIDARQGGRLLGRLQTVRPLSVRIPAVTVTPFVALAPEGAVPRLQPDEVEAAFWMPLAVLRRSGRSATVRWEGKDGTRELPAFPSPKGPIWGITERILSQFLALAE
;
A
#
# COMPACT_ATOMS: atom_id res chain seq x y z
N MET A 1 10.88 23.73 -4.45
CA MET A 1 10.26 23.39 -5.75
C MET A 1 9.74 21.97 -5.62
N PRO A 2 8.44 21.69 -5.81
CA PRO A 2 7.91 20.35 -5.75
C PRO A 2 8.45 19.51 -6.92
N HIS A 3 8.93 18.31 -6.64
CA HIS A 3 9.47 17.40 -7.63
C HIS A 3 8.35 16.90 -8.55
N ARG A 4 8.39 17.28 -9.82
CA ARG A 4 7.50 16.72 -10.85
C ARG A 4 7.98 15.31 -11.20
N ALA A 5 7.22 14.29 -10.76
CA ALA A 5 7.39 12.94 -11.27
C ALA A 5 6.78 12.84 -12.68
N SER A 6 7.59 12.50 -13.68
CA SER A 6 7.14 12.27 -15.04
C SER A 6 7.11 10.76 -15.34
N LEU A 7 5.98 10.28 -15.83
CA LEU A 7 5.78 8.87 -16.17
C LEU A 7 6.33 8.58 -17.57
N LYS A 8 7.22 7.61 -17.71
CA LYS A 8 7.56 7.01 -19.00
C LYS A 8 7.19 5.53 -19.00
N SER A 9 6.36 5.13 -19.98
CA SER A 9 6.07 3.72 -20.24
C SER A 9 7.18 3.10 -21.11
N ARG A 10 7.64 1.91 -20.79
CA ARG A 10 8.67 1.19 -21.55
C ARG A 10 8.16 0.46 -22.81
N ARG A 11 6.88 0.53 -23.13
CA ARG A 11 6.34 -0.06 -24.38
C ARG A 11 5.45 0.94 -25.10
N GLY A 12 5.65 0.96 -26.44
CA GLY A 12 5.00 1.86 -27.38
C GLY A 12 3.49 2.00 -27.16
N GLU A 13 3.00 3.12 -27.56
CA GLU A 13 1.69 3.75 -27.49
C GLU A 13 0.46 2.83 -27.70
N ARG A 14 0.29 1.84 -26.81
CA ARG A 14 -1.05 1.29 -26.56
C ARG A 14 -1.39 1.70 -25.14
N GLY A 15 -2.23 2.72 -25.04
CA GLY A 15 -2.76 3.21 -23.79
C GLY A 15 -3.25 2.04 -22.94
N CYS A 16 -2.75 1.96 -21.70
CA CYS A 16 -3.23 1.00 -20.72
C CYS A 16 -4.69 1.36 -20.43
N GLN A 17 -5.65 0.77 -21.19
CA GLN A 17 -7.07 0.88 -20.88
C GLN A 17 -7.31 0.09 -19.60
N TRP A 18 -7.64 0.79 -18.54
CA TRP A 18 -8.12 0.20 -17.32
C TRP A 18 -9.53 -0.34 -17.57
N PRO A 19 -9.84 -1.58 -17.16
CA PRO A 19 -11.18 -2.11 -17.30
C PRO A 19 -12.14 -1.22 -16.53
N GLY A 20 -13.12 -0.67 -17.22
CA GLY A 20 -14.27 -0.01 -16.61
C GLY A 20 -15.06 -1.02 -15.78
N LYS A 21 -15.97 -0.54 -14.92
CA LYS A 21 -16.79 -1.38 -14.02
C LYS A 21 -17.56 -2.52 -14.72
N SER A 22 -17.54 -2.60 -16.05
CA SER A 22 -18.30 -3.55 -16.86
C SER A 22 -17.50 -4.70 -17.47
N ASP A 23 -16.16 -4.68 -17.43
CA ASP A 23 -15.35 -5.74 -18.05
C ASP A 23 -15.02 -6.84 -17.04
N ALA A 24 -16.04 -7.62 -16.67
CA ALA A 24 -15.84 -8.89 -15.99
C ALA A 24 -15.15 -9.86 -16.96
N LEU A 25 -13.84 -9.97 -16.89
CA LEU A 25 -13.06 -10.97 -17.59
C LEU A 25 -13.45 -12.37 -17.07
N ILE A 26 -14.22 -13.09 -17.88
CA ILE A 26 -14.42 -14.53 -17.72
C ILE A 26 -13.07 -15.20 -18.07
N LEU A 27 -12.26 -15.45 -17.05
CA LEU A 27 -11.10 -16.33 -17.18
C LEU A 27 -11.56 -17.76 -16.88
N GLY A 28 -11.87 -18.51 -17.93
CA GLY A 28 -12.08 -19.94 -17.84
C GLY A 28 -10.77 -20.67 -17.54
N GLY A 29 -10.82 -21.63 -16.62
CA GLY A 29 -9.86 -22.70 -16.56
C GLY A 29 -9.08 -22.86 -15.26
N VAL A 30 -9.32 -24.02 -14.63
CA VAL A 30 -8.69 -24.68 -13.48
C VAL A 30 -9.21 -24.22 -12.14
N ALA A 31 -10.17 -24.97 -11.64
CA ALA A 31 -10.64 -24.91 -10.26
C ALA A 31 -9.53 -25.42 -9.31
N HIS A 32 -8.64 -24.54 -8.90
CA HIS A 32 -8.00 -24.67 -7.62
C HIS A 32 -8.98 -24.11 -6.60
N ASP A 33 -9.33 -24.92 -5.63
CA ASP A 33 -10.21 -24.65 -4.48
C ASP A 33 -9.57 -23.61 -3.55
N SER A 34 -9.36 -22.39 -4.08
CA SER A 34 -8.79 -21.26 -3.34
C SER A 34 -9.89 -20.25 -3.10
N THR A 35 -10.70 -20.52 -2.09
CA THR A 35 -11.57 -19.50 -1.51
C THR A 35 -10.72 -18.33 -1.02
N PHE A 36 -11.31 -17.15 -0.92
CA PHE A 36 -10.64 -15.99 -0.33
C PHE A 36 -10.08 -16.28 1.07
N GLU A 37 -10.79 -17.10 1.86
CA GLU A 37 -10.30 -17.52 3.18
C GLU A 37 -9.04 -18.41 3.09
N SER A 38 -8.95 -19.32 2.12
CA SER A 38 -7.72 -20.10 1.87
C SER A 38 -6.56 -19.20 1.46
N PHE A 39 -6.82 -18.16 0.68
CA PHE A 39 -5.82 -17.12 0.37
C PHE A 39 -5.37 -16.40 1.63
N LEU A 40 -6.29 -15.96 2.49
CA LEU A 40 -5.96 -15.29 3.75
C LEU A 40 -5.16 -16.20 4.69
N GLN A 41 -5.49 -17.46 4.80
CA GLN A 41 -4.74 -18.44 5.61
C GLN A 41 -3.30 -18.59 5.11
N ARG A 42 -3.09 -18.73 3.79
CA ARG A 42 -1.74 -18.81 3.22
C ARG A 42 -0.93 -17.54 3.48
N ILE A 43 -1.53 -16.36 3.29
CA ILE A 43 -0.85 -15.09 3.57
C ILE A 43 -0.49 -15.01 5.06
N THR A 44 -1.44 -15.25 5.94
CA THR A 44 -1.23 -15.14 7.39
C THR A 44 -0.11 -16.05 7.88
N SER A 45 0.00 -17.26 7.32
CA SER A 45 1.07 -18.21 7.71
C SER A 45 2.47 -17.77 7.27
N ARG A 46 2.59 -16.81 6.36
CA ARG A 46 3.86 -16.29 5.82
C ARG A 46 4.22 -14.91 6.36
N LEU A 47 3.31 -14.27 7.08
CA LEU A 47 3.56 -12.98 7.74
C LEU A 47 4.22 -13.19 9.09
N ASP A 48 5.04 -12.23 9.50
CA ASP A 48 5.47 -12.13 10.89
C ASP A 48 4.26 -11.84 11.78
N PRO A 49 4.21 -12.36 13.03
CA PRO A 49 3.15 -12.03 13.98
C PRO A 49 3.01 -10.53 14.18
N VAL A 50 1.79 -10.08 14.49
CA VAL A 50 1.51 -8.66 14.77
C VAL A 50 2.44 -8.10 15.84
N GLY A 51 2.73 -8.92 16.87
CA GLY A 51 3.57 -8.52 18.00
C GLY A 51 2.85 -7.55 18.95
N VAL A 52 3.35 -7.49 20.17
CA VAL A 52 2.94 -6.54 21.21
C VAL A 52 4.05 -5.54 21.52
N GLU A 53 5.00 -5.41 20.62
CA GLU A 53 6.17 -4.56 20.81
C GLU A 53 5.74 -3.10 20.91
N LYS A 54 6.20 -2.43 21.96
CA LYS A 54 6.01 -0.99 22.11
C LYS A 54 6.66 -0.26 20.94
N VAL A 55 6.13 0.92 20.64
CA VAL A 55 6.79 1.82 19.67
C VAL A 55 8.21 2.06 20.19
N PRO A 56 9.26 1.73 19.40
CA PRO A 56 10.62 1.98 19.84
C PRO A 56 10.87 3.48 20.01
N ALA A 57 11.63 3.86 21.03
CA ALA A 57 12.05 5.24 21.17
C ALA A 57 12.86 5.69 19.93
N ALA A 58 12.71 6.96 19.56
CA ALA A 58 13.55 7.53 18.51
C ALA A 58 15.02 7.48 18.95
N VAL A 59 15.86 6.82 18.16
CA VAL A 59 17.29 6.73 18.38
C VAL A 59 18.02 7.37 17.20
N ASP A 60 19.00 8.23 17.47
CA ASP A 60 19.79 8.92 16.46
C ASP A 60 18.93 9.71 15.42
N GLY A 61 17.79 10.25 15.87
CA GLY A 61 16.86 10.97 15.02
C GLY A 61 16.04 10.09 14.06
N VAL A 62 16.13 8.77 14.18
CA VAL A 62 15.29 7.83 13.43
C VAL A 62 13.91 7.74 14.10
N THR A 63 12.88 8.13 13.36
CA THR A 63 11.48 8.02 13.81
C THR A 63 10.85 6.72 13.31
N HIS A 64 9.73 6.34 13.92
CA HIS A 64 8.96 5.16 13.53
C HIS A 64 7.67 5.58 12.86
N ALA A 65 7.27 4.82 11.86
CA ALA A 65 6.00 4.94 11.18
C ALA A 65 5.41 3.54 10.95
N ALA A 66 4.11 3.48 10.80
CA ALA A 66 3.44 2.25 10.41
C ALA A 66 2.41 2.54 9.32
N VAL A 67 2.21 1.56 8.45
CA VAL A 67 1.22 1.62 7.37
C VAL A 67 0.42 0.33 7.32
N THR A 68 -0.79 0.38 6.75
CA THR A 68 -1.69 -0.77 6.68
C THR A 68 -2.05 -1.11 5.24
N LEU A 69 -1.69 -2.32 4.80
CA LEU A 69 -2.22 -2.94 3.58
C LEU A 69 -3.57 -3.57 3.91
N PHE A 70 -4.66 -2.87 3.64
CA PHE A 70 -5.99 -3.45 3.75
C PHE A 70 -6.30 -4.33 2.55
N LEU A 71 -6.71 -5.55 2.85
CA LEU A 71 -7.25 -6.52 1.89
C LEU A 71 -8.77 -6.55 2.02
N ARG A 72 -9.45 -6.75 0.91
CA ARG A 72 -10.85 -7.17 0.88
C ARG A 72 -11.08 -8.16 -0.25
N GLU A 73 -12.14 -8.94 -0.15
CA GLU A 73 -12.58 -9.78 -1.24
C GLU A 73 -13.22 -8.95 -2.36
N ILE A 74 -12.96 -9.31 -3.60
CA ILE A 74 -13.72 -8.78 -4.73
C ILE A 74 -15.02 -9.58 -4.81
N ALA A 75 -16.15 -8.89 -4.75
CA ALA A 75 -17.48 -9.48 -4.87
C ALA A 75 -17.81 -9.91 -6.32
N ILE A 76 -16.94 -10.71 -6.93
CA ILE A 76 -17.19 -11.37 -8.22
C ILE A 76 -17.40 -12.84 -7.92
N ALA A 77 -18.59 -13.37 -8.22
CA ALA A 77 -18.95 -14.75 -7.95
C ALA A 77 -17.84 -15.74 -8.37
N GLY A 78 -17.29 -16.48 -7.42
CA GLY A 78 -16.35 -17.58 -7.65
C GLY A 78 -14.88 -17.21 -7.82
N SER A 79 -14.44 -15.95 -7.59
CA SER A 79 -13.06 -15.57 -7.91
C SER A 79 -12.04 -15.71 -6.78
N GLY A 80 -12.44 -15.73 -5.52
CA GLY A 80 -11.49 -15.74 -4.38
C GLY A 80 -10.41 -14.63 -4.48
N SER A 81 -10.70 -13.59 -5.23
CA SER A 81 -9.76 -12.54 -5.59
C SER A 81 -9.73 -11.43 -4.54
N ALA A 82 -8.56 -10.88 -4.28
CA ALA A 82 -8.35 -9.80 -3.33
C ALA A 82 -8.12 -8.45 -4.03
N GLU A 83 -8.51 -7.38 -3.35
CA GLU A 83 -8.11 -6.01 -3.64
C GLU A 83 -7.30 -5.44 -2.50
N ILE A 84 -6.41 -4.51 -2.83
CA ILE A 84 -5.61 -3.74 -1.87
C ILE A 84 -6.05 -2.28 -1.92
N LEU A 85 -6.22 -1.65 -0.75
CA LEU A 85 -6.49 -0.22 -0.62
C LEU A 85 -5.20 0.59 -0.77
N PHE A 86 -5.26 1.59 -1.63
CA PHE A 86 -4.26 2.65 -1.74
C PHE A 86 -4.89 4.01 -1.47
N ILE A 87 -4.08 4.92 -0.96
CA ILE A 87 -4.41 6.34 -0.84
C ILE A 87 -3.51 7.16 -1.78
N LYS A 88 -4.02 8.29 -2.22
CA LYS A 88 -3.22 9.37 -2.78
C LYS A 88 -3.12 10.47 -1.73
N ARG A 89 -1.92 10.75 -1.26
CA ARG A 89 -1.69 11.79 -0.26
C ARG A 89 -2.04 13.16 -0.81
N ALA A 90 -2.63 14.01 0.00
CA ALA A 90 -2.87 15.41 -0.35
C ALA A 90 -1.55 16.15 -0.64
N VAL A 91 -1.62 17.18 -1.48
CA VAL A 91 -0.46 17.99 -1.80
C VAL A 91 -0.24 19.01 -0.69
N ARG A 92 0.88 18.88 0.03
CA ARG A 92 1.28 19.78 1.13
C ARG A 92 2.68 20.35 0.89
N ALA A 93 2.85 21.62 1.15
CA ALA A 93 4.17 22.26 1.07
C ALA A 93 5.09 21.69 2.17
N GLY A 94 6.31 21.30 1.79
CA GLY A 94 7.32 20.77 2.72
C GLY A 94 7.20 19.26 3.02
N ASP A 95 6.15 18.56 2.58
CA ASP A 95 6.05 17.11 2.70
C ASP A 95 6.77 16.44 1.51
N PRO A 96 7.86 15.68 1.73
CA PRO A 96 8.58 14.99 0.66
C PRO A 96 7.78 13.86 0.01
N TRP A 97 6.68 13.40 0.61
CA TRP A 97 5.78 12.38 0.08
C TRP A 97 4.47 12.96 -0.47
N SER A 98 4.40 14.29 -0.60
CA SER A 98 3.25 15.02 -1.11
C SER A 98 2.78 14.49 -2.46
N GLY A 99 1.49 14.15 -2.59
CA GLY A 99 0.88 13.63 -3.82
C GLY A 99 1.27 12.20 -4.20
N HIS A 100 2.08 11.49 -3.38
CA HIS A 100 2.45 10.11 -3.65
C HIS A 100 1.30 9.15 -3.35
N LEU A 101 1.31 8.02 -4.05
CA LEU A 101 0.47 6.88 -3.69
C LEU A 101 1.12 6.12 -2.54
N ALA A 102 0.32 5.79 -1.53
CA ALA A 102 0.76 5.14 -0.31
C ALA A 102 -0.30 4.14 0.19
N PHE A 103 0.06 3.40 1.23
CA PHE A 103 -0.89 2.75 2.11
C PHE A 103 -1.28 3.71 3.22
N PRO A 104 -2.50 3.63 3.78
CA PRO A 104 -2.87 4.41 4.97
C PRO A 104 -1.87 4.21 6.10
N GLY A 105 -1.47 5.28 6.75
CA GLY A 105 -0.51 5.23 7.84
C GLY A 105 0.32 6.50 8.01
N GLY A 106 1.00 6.59 9.14
CA GLY A 106 1.76 7.77 9.50
C GLY A 106 2.85 7.53 10.52
N ARG A 107 3.25 8.57 11.21
CA ARG A 107 4.33 8.56 12.20
C ARG A 107 3.80 8.28 13.58
N ALA A 108 4.66 7.66 14.39
CA ALA A 108 4.38 7.40 15.78
C ALA A 108 4.20 8.70 16.58
N GLU A 109 3.18 8.68 17.46
CA GLU A 109 2.93 9.66 18.48
C GLU A 109 3.15 9.05 19.87
N GLU A 110 3.25 9.90 20.90
CA GLU A 110 3.47 9.44 22.29
C GLU A 110 2.29 8.60 22.82
N SER A 111 1.11 8.80 22.27
CA SER A 111 -0.12 8.06 22.61
C SER A 111 -0.13 6.62 22.06
N ASP A 112 0.68 6.31 21.08
CA ASP A 112 0.70 4.99 20.44
C ASP A 112 1.39 3.97 21.34
N ALA A 113 0.65 3.01 21.87
CA ALA A 113 1.21 1.97 22.72
C ALA A 113 2.10 0.98 21.93
N THR A 114 1.65 0.60 20.72
CA THR A 114 2.35 -0.31 19.83
C THR A 114 2.35 0.22 18.38
N LEU A 115 3.21 -0.35 17.53
CA LEU A 115 3.19 -0.04 16.09
C LEU A 115 1.89 -0.49 15.41
N ALA A 116 1.20 -1.49 15.95
CA ALA A 116 -0.10 -1.91 15.47
C ALA A 116 -1.21 -0.88 15.84
N ASP A 117 -1.14 -0.31 17.06
CA ASP A 117 -2.05 0.77 17.46
C ASP A 117 -1.86 2.00 16.59
N LEU A 118 -0.63 2.41 16.35
CA LEU A 118 -0.27 3.46 15.40
C LEU A 118 -0.90 3.21 14.03
N ALA A 119 -0.68 2.02 13.45
CA ALA A 119 -1.19 1.69 12.12
C ALA A 119 -2.72 1.78 12.03
N MET A 120 -3.42 1.35 13.08
CA MET A 120 -4.89 1.40 13.12
C MET A 120 -5.41 2.81 13.40
N ARG A 121 -4.75 3.61 14.26
CA ARG A 121 -5.11 5.01 14.50
C ARG A 121 -5.03 5.81 13.22
N GLU A 122 -3.89 5.78 12.54
CA GLU A 122 -3.66 6.50 11.30
C GLU A 122 -4.65 6.09 10.19
N ALA A 123 -4.90 4.79 10.04
CA ALA A 123 -5.87 4.31 9.06
C ALA A 123 -7.31 4.77 9.39
N ALA A 124 -7.68 4.82 10.68
CA ALA A 124 -8.97 5.35 11.10
C ALA A 124 -9.08 6.86 10.83
N GLU A 125 -8.01 7.62 11.04
CA GLU A 125 -7.95 9.07 10.79
C GLU A 125 -7.98 9.38 9.30
N GLU A 126 -7.11 8.76 8.49
CA GLU A 126 -6.96 9.07 7.07
C GLU A 126 -8.12 8.57 6.20
N VAL A 127 -8.64 7.36 6.48
CA VAL A 127 -9.65 6.70 5.64
C VAL A 127 -10.86 6.15 6.37
N GLY A 128 -10.96 6.35 7.69
CA GLY A 128 -12.09 5.89 8.48
C GLY A 128 -12.20 4.38 8.62
N ILE A 129 -11.11 3.63 8.47
CA ILE A 129 -11.08 2.17 8.54
C ILE A 129 -10.17 1.72 9.68
N ASP A 130 -10.72 0.98 10.63
CA ASP A 130 -9.96 0.28 11.68
C ASP A 130 -10.27 -1.22 11.61
N ALA A 131 -9.26 -2.05 11.33
CA ALA A 131 -9.44 -3.49 11.25
C ALA A 131 -9.90 -4.13 12.56
N ARG A 132 -9.69 -3.48 13.71
CA ARG A 132 -10.16 -3.96 15.02
C ARG A 132 -11.69 -3.86 15.17
N GLN A 133 -12.35 -3.10 14.29
CA GLN A 133 -13.80 -2.89 14.28
C GLN A 133 -14.49 -3.71 13.18
N GLY A 134 -14.43 -5.04 13.29
CA GLY A 134 -15.08 -5.96 12.34
C GLY A 134 -14.19 -6.44 11.18
N GLY A 135 -12.93 -6.07 11.18
CA GLY A 135 -11.90 -6.64 10.33
C GLY A 135 -10.94 -7.55 11.11
N ARG A 136 -9.73 -7.72 10.63
CA ARG A 136 -8.71 -8.57 11.28
C ARG A 136 -7.29 -8.15 10.90
N LEU A 137 -6.41 -7.89 11.88
CA LEU A 137 -4.98 -7.82 11.65
C LEU A 137 -4.44 -9.22 11.38
N LEU A 138 -3.75 -9.41 10.26
CA LEU A 138 -3.25 -10.72 9.81
C LEU A 138 -1.79 -10.93 10.22
N GLY A 139 -0.99 -9.88 10.22
CA GLY A 139 0.43 -9.91 10.54
C GLY A 139 1.15 -8.68 10.02
N ARG A 140 2.49 -8.73 10.01
CA ARG A 140 3.33 -7.65 9.50
C ARG A 140 4.33 -8.16 8.46
N LEU A 141 4.76 -7.25 7.60
CA LEU A 141 5.87 -7.44 6.67
C LEU A 141 7.17 -6.94 7.31
N GLN A 142 8.29 -7.19 6.65
CA GLN A 142 9.57 -6.64 7.08
C GLN A 142 9.58 -5.12 6.95
N THR A 143 10.19 -4.47 7.93
CA THR A 143 10.33 -3.02 7.96
C THR A 143 11.13 -2.50 6.77
N VAL A 144 10.76 -1.31 6.29
CA VAL A 144 11.47 -0.63 5.19
C VAL A 144 11.95 0.74 5.64
N ARG A 145 13.03 1.21 5.00
CA ARG A 145 13.57 2.57 5.20
C ARG A 145 13.67 3.27 3.86
N PRO A 146 13.51 4.59 3.80
CA PRO A 146 13.79 5.36 2.59
C PRO A 146 15.21 5.09 2.08
N LEU A 147 15.40 5.05 0.78
CA LEU A 147 16.73 4.92 0.16
C LEU A 147 17.46 6.27 0.06
N SER A 148 16.77 7.37 0.30
CA SER A 148 17.33 8.71 0.17
C SER A 148 17.71 9.28 1.53
N VAL A 149 18.93 9.75 1.65
CA VAL A 149 19.45 10.50 2.82
C VAL A 149 18.82 11.89 2.99
N ARG A 150 18.08 12.39 1.99
CA ARG A 150 17.36 13.67 2.06
C ARG A 150 16.00 13.57 2.75
N ILE A 151 15.48 12.37 2.90
CA ILE A 151 14.24 12.11 3.59
C ILE A 151 14.57 11.88 5.06
N PRO A 152 13.81 12.44 6.00
CA PRO A 152 14.03 12.17 7.42
C PRO A 152 14.18 10.68 7.68
N ALA A 153 15.13 10.30 8.51
CA ALA A 153 15.36 8.91 8.86
C ALA A 153 14.10 8.36 9.53
N VAL A 154 13.42 7.45 8.84
CA VAL A 154 12.19 6.81 9.30
C VAL A 154 12.25 5.32 9.02
N THR A 155 11.81 4.52 9.97
CA THR A 155 11.58 3.09 9.80
C THR A 155 10.08 2.87 9.67
N VAL A 156 9.64 2.29 8.57
CA VAL A 156 8.23 2.04 8.28
C VAL A 156 7.92 0.57 8.47
N THR A 157 7.00 0.25 9.37
CA THR A 157 6.52 -1.12 9.62
C THR A 157 5.18 -1.32 8.92
N PRO A 158 5.11 -2.20 7.90
CA PRO A 158 3.86 -2.47 7.21
C PRO A 158 3.08 -3.59 7.90
N PHE A 159 1.82 -3.35 8.20
CA PHE A 159 0.85 -4.35 8.63
C PHE A 159 -0.04 -4.77 7.47
N VAL A 160 -0.47 -6.02 7.49
CA VAL A 160 -1.48 -6.57 6.58
C VAL A 160 -2.75 -6.81 7.37
N ALA A 161 -3.87 -6.32 6.88
CA ALA A 161 -5.15 -6.43 7.55
C ALA A 161 -6.28 -6.78 6.57
N LEU A 162 -7.24 -7.54 7.03
CA LEU A 162 -8.55 -7.68 6.38
C LEU A 162 -9.39 -6.47 6.79
N ALA A 163 -9.91 -5.74 5.81
CA ALA A 163 -10.84 -4.65 6.07
C ALA A 163 -12.16 -5.18 6.62
N PRO A 164 -12.89 -4.39 7.43
CA PRO A 164 -14.27 -4.71 7.79
C PRO A 164 -15.14 -4.95 6.55
N GLU A 165 -16.14 -5.83 6.67
CA GLU A 165 -17.09 -6.08 5.60
C GLU A 165 -17.80 -4.79 5.18
N GLY A 166 -17.91 -4.55 3.88
CA GLY A 166 -18.55 -3.35 3.35
C GLY A 166 -17.78 -2.05 3.61
N ALA A 167 -16.53 -2.11 4.05
CA ALA A 167 -15.73 -0.91 4.33
C ALA A 167 -15.65 0.03 3.13
N VAL A 168 -16.12 1.26 3.32
CA VAL A 168 -16.04 2.36 2.35
C VAL A 168 -15.13 3.43 2.94
N PRO A 169 -14.01 3.78 2.28
CA PRO A 169 -13.13 4.81 2.78
C PRO A 169 -13.83 6.16 2.96
N ARG A 170 -13.67 6.75 4.12
CA ARG A 170 -14.07 8.14 4.44
C ARG A 170 -12.79 8.95 4.59
N LEU A 171 -12.53 9.82 3.62
CA LEU A 171 -11.27 10.52 3.54
C LEU A 171 -11.20 11.69 4.50
N GLN A 172 -10.03 11.87 5.11
CA GLN A 172 -9.63 13.13 5.74
C GLN A 172 -9.05 14.05 4.64
N PRO A 173 -9.78 15.09 4.20
CA PRO A 173 -9.42 15.85 2.98
C PRO A 173 -8.07 16.55 3.07
N ASP A 174 -7.65 16.94 4.28
CA ASP A 174 -6.38 17.61 4.51
C ASP A 174 -5.18 16.66 4.35
N GLU A 175 -5.39 15.33 4.39
CA GLU A 175 -4.33 14.33 4.34
C GLU A 175 -4.40 13.43 3.12
N VAL A 176 -5.62 13.13 2.67
CA VAL A 176 -5.89 12.17 1.60
C VAL A 176 -6.72 12.80 0.50
N GLU A 177 -6.13 12.94 -0.69
CA GLU A 177 -6.82 13.42 -1.90
C GLU A 177 -7.78 12.38 -2.46
N ALA A 178 -7.39 11.10 -2.43
CA ALA A 178 -8.20 10.00 -2.96
C ALA A 178 -7.84 8.68 -2.27
N ALA A 179 -8.81 7.76 -2.20
CA ALA A 179 -8.57 6.36 -1.88
C ALA A 179 -9.22 5.47 -2.94
N PHE A 180 -8.59 4.35 -3.24
CA PHE A 180 -9.10 3.40 -4.25
C PHE A 180 -8.60 1.98 -3.97
N TRP A 181 -9.45 1.03 -4.30
CA TRP A 181 -9.13 -0.38 -4.24
C TRP A 181 -8.54 -0.82 -5.59
N MET A 182 -7.52 -1.66 -5.53
CA MET A 182 -6.84 -2.16 -6.72
C MET A 182 -6.74 -3.69 -6.68
N PRO A 183 -7.27 -4.39 -7.70
CA PRO A 183 -7.25 -5.83 -7.73
C PRO A 183 -5.82 -6.38 -7.71
N LEU A 184 -5.57 -7.38 -6.86
CA LEU A 184 -4.28 -8.07 -6.75
C LEU A 184 -3.85 -8.69 -8.09
N ALA A 185 -4.79 -9.24 -8.84
CA ALA A 185 -4.55 -9.78 -10.17
C ALA A 185 -4.03 -8.73 -11.17
N VAL A 186 -4.51 -7.47 -11.06
CA VAL A 186 -4.03 -6.36 -11.89
C VAL A 186 -2.59 -6.00 -11.50
N LEU A 187 -2.30 -5.90 -10.20
CA LEU A 187 -0.96 -5.60 -9.69
C LEU A 187 0.06 -6.66 -10.14
N ARG A 188 -0.30 -7.93 -10.03
CA ARG A 188 0.55 -9.06 -10.48
C ARG A 188 0.81 -9.02 -11.98
N ARG A 189 -0.24 -8.85 -12.78
CA ARG A 189 -0.12 -8.81 -14.25
C ARG A 189 0.67 -7.62 -14.76
N SER A 190 0.45 -6.44 -14.18
CA SER A 190 1.19 -5.23 -14.57
C SER A 190 2.64 -5.26 -14.10
N GLY A 191 2.90 -5.84 -12.94
CA GLY A 191 4.22 -5.85 -12.34
C GLY A 191 4.80 -4.42 -12.23
N ARG A 192 6.11 -4.34 -12.14
CA ARG A 192 6.87 -3.07 -12.13
C ARG A 192 7.18 -2.59 -13.57
N SER A 193 6.14 -2.46 -14.39
CA SER A 193 6.27 -2.10 -15.81
C SER A 193 6.42 -0.60 -16.07
N ALA A 194 6.27 0.23 -15.05
CA ALA A 194 6.48 1.68 -15.11
C ALA A 194 7.81 2.07 -14.45
N THR A 195 8.26 3.29 -14.74
CA THR A 195 9.40 3.92 -14.06
C THR A 195 9.07 5.34 -13.67
N VAL A 196 9.68 5.80 -12.58
CA VAL A 196 9.64 7.18 -12.13
C VAL A 196 11.04 7.77 -12.22
N ARG A 197 11.16 8.89 -12.91
CA ARG A 197 12.40 9.67 -12.92
C ARG A 197 12.50 10.45 -11.62
N TRP A 198 13.50 10.11 -10.83
CA TRP A 198 13.78 10.76 -9.55
C TRP A 198 15.10 11.53 -9.63
N GLU A 199 15.09 12.78 -9.14
CA GLU A 199 16.27 13.64 -9.12
C GLU A 199 16.85 13.68 -7.71
N GLY A 200 18.01 13.05 -7.54
CA GLY A 200 18.77 13.01 -6.30
C GLY A 200 19.97 13.96 -6.31
N LYS A 201 20.73 13.98 -5.21
CA LYS A 201 22.01 14.71 -5.14
C LYS A 201 23.05 14.17 -6.13
N ASP A 202 23.00 12.86 -6.35
CA ASP A 202 23.93 12.12 -7.19
C ASP A 202 23.45 12.00 -8.64
N GLY A 203 22.51 12.86 -9.05
CA GLY A 203 21.93 12.87 -10.39
C GLY A 203 20.56 12.26 -10.48
N THR A 204 20.12 12.04 -11.72
CA THR A 204 18.83 11.47 -12.05
C THR A 204 18.88 9.94 -12.03
N ARG A 205 17.89 9.29 -11.41
CA ARG A 205 17.71 7.83 -11.41
C ARG A 205 16.33 7.48 -11.91
N GLU A 206 16.21 6.37 -12.61
CA GLU A 206 14.93 5.74 -12.91
C GLU A 206 14.64 4.69 -11.85
N LEU A 207 13.53 4.86 -11.13
CA LEU A 207 13.08 3.96 -10.08
C LEU A 207 11.90 3.11 -10.60
N PRO A 208 11.86 1.80 -10.24
CA PRO A 208 10.76 0.94 -10.64
C PRO A 208 9.44 1.39 -10.00
N ALA A 209 8.34 1.19 -10.73
CA ALA A 209 7.00 1.53 -10.28
C ALA A 209 5.96 0.55 -10.83
N PHE A 210 4.89 0.35 -10.07
CA PHE A 210 3.66 -0.27 -10.58
C PHE A 210 2.78 0.83 -11.17
N PRO A 211 2.22 0.62 -12.36
CA PRO A 211 1.24 1.56 -12.92
C PRO A 211 -0.08 1.48 -12.15
N SER A 212 -0.75 2.61 -11.96
CA SER A 212 -2.09 2.69 -11.40
C SER A 212 -2.92 3.80 -12.06
N PRO A 213 -4.27 3.80 -11.89
CA PRO A 213 -5.14 4.85 -12.46
C PRO A 213 -4.88 6.25 -11.88
N LYS A 214 -4.26 6.32 -10.69
CA LYS A 214 -4.03 7.58 -9.96
C LYS A 214 -2.57 8.03 -9.98
N GLY A 215 -1.72 7.33 -10.76
CA GLY A 215 -0.29 7.61 -10.89
C GLY A 215 0.59 6.40 -10.56
N PRO A 216 1.91 6.54 -10.57
CA PRO A 216 2.82 5.45 -10.28
C PRO A 216 2.87 5.12 -8.79
N ILE A 217 2.87 3.82 -8.46
CA ILE A 217 3.20 3.33 -7.12
C ILE A 217 4.70 3.06 -7.11
N TRP A 218 5.46 3.84 -6.37
CA TRP A 218 6.93 3.79 -6.34
C TRP A 218 7.52 4.01 -4.94
N GLY A 219 8.82 3.90 -4.80
CA GLY A 219 9.54 4.20 -3.57
C GLY A 219 9.26 3.20 -2.45
N ILE A 220 8.93 3.68 -1.26
CA ILE A 220 8.61 2.83 -0.09
C ILE A 220 7.38 1.98 -0.38
N THR A 221 6.34 2.55 -0.96
CA THR A 221 5.09 1.86 -1.26
C THR A 221 5.29 0.72 -2.25
N GLU A 222 6.10 0.95 -3.30
CA GLU A 222 6.49 -0.09 -4.26
C GLU A 222 7.21 -1.25 -3.57
N ARG A 223 8.17 -0.95 -2.68
CA ARG A 223 8.95 -1.96 -1.97
C ARG A 223 8.10 -2.81 -1.02
N ILE A 224 7.18 -2.17 -0.30
CA ILE A 224 6.21 -2.88 0.57
C ILE A 224 5.28 -3.75 -0.29
N LEU A 225 4.75 -3.20 -1.38
CA LEU A 225 3.90 -3.96 -2.30
C LEU A 225 4.63 -5.17 -2.88
N SER A 226 5.89 -5.00 -3.30
CA SER A 226 6.72 -6.09 -3.82
C SER A 226 6.95 -7.21 -2.79
N GLN A 227 7.18 -6.87 -1.52
CA GLN A 227 7.26 -7.87 -0.44
C GLN A 227 5.94 -8.64 -0.32
N PHE A 228 4.82 -7.92 -0.26
CA PHE A 228 3.51 -8.55 -0.15
C PHE A 228 3.21 -9.47 -1.34
N LEU A 229 3.46 -9.02 -2.57
CA LEU A 229 3.23 -9.82 -3.79
C LEU A 229 4.04 -11.10 -3.79
N ALA A 230 5.30 -11.06 -3.34
CA ALA A 230 6.16 -12.25 -3.23
C ALA A 230 5.64 -13.27 -2.18
N LEU A 231 5.00 -12.81 -1.10
CA LEU A 231 4.36 -13.69 -0.12
C LEU A 231 3.01 -14.24 -0.62
N ALA A 232 2.36 -13.52 -1.51
CA ALA A 232 1.02 -13.84 -2.02
C ALA A 232 1.05 -14.84 -3.21
N GLU A 233 2.23 -15.23 -3.69
CA GLU A 233 2.43 -16.31 -4.66
C GLU A 233 2.25 -17.68 -4.00
#